data_7456775fca2f2bd1b0d3d4ef41d9456c
#
_entry.id   7456775fca2f2bd1b0d3d4ef41d9456c
#
_cell.length_a   1.000
_cell.length_b   1.000
_cell.length_c   1.000
_cell.angle_alpha   90.00
_cell.angle_beta   90.00
_cell.angle_gamma   90.00
#
_symmetry.space_group_name_H-M   'P 1'
#
loop_
_entity.id
_entity.type
_entity.pdbx_description
1 polymer ?
#
loop_
_entity_poly.entity_id
_entity_poly.type
_entity_poly.pdbx_seq_one_letter_code
_entity_poly.pdbx_strand_id
1 'polypeptide(L)'
;MAGGKVEIERPRVRARDGGEVPLASWETAMSEDLLGKWALNLMLINVSTRRFGRAVRLPEGDISAAKGTGVSKSAVSRRFVALSAERMAEWMATDLSELDLLIIQIDGIQIEEDLTLLAAIGIDGDGGKHPLGVIEGATENAAVVQALLDNLIGRGLEPKVCRLFIIDGAKALSKAIRRTFGRHTPIQRCQVHKARNITERIAKPLHASVRKALRQAWELDDAEKAEKLIRNLARRLEHEAPGASASILEGINEILTVTRLGLPVELRRSLACTNVIENMNGTIRQVCRNVKRWRDAKMVLRWTGAAMLEAAKGFRRLKARKQLPILRAALAAHQAKNVTNPTLEQQAQAA
;
A
#
# COMPACT_ATOMS: atom_id res chain seq x y z
N MET A 1 -7.52 -19.17 26.76
CA MET A 1 -8.19 -20.48 26.60
C MET A 1 -7.52 -21.24 25.47
N ALA A 2 -6.84 -22.28 25.76
CA ALA A 2 -5.94 -23.00 24.82
C ALA A 2 -6.66 -24.04 23.95
N GLY A 3 -7.91 -23.84 23.59
CA GLY A 3 -8.64 -24.65 22.61
C GLY A 3 -8.95 -26.09 23.01
N GLY A 4 -8.77 -26.44 24.26
CA GLY A 4 -9.32 -27.64 24.86
C GLY A 4 -10.76 -27.37 25.35
N LYS A 5 -11.57 -28.41 25.44
CA LYS A 5 -12.83 -28.32 26.19
C LYS A 5 -12.45 -28.09 27.67
N VAL A 6 -12.81 -26.94 28.18
CA VAL A 6 -12.71 -26.64 29.62
C VAL A 6 -14.11 -26.78 30.17
N GLU A 7 -14.27 -27.60 31.17
CA GLU A 7 -15.51 -27.69 31.92
C GLU A 7 -15.56 -26.46 32.84
N ILE A 8 -16.57 -25.64 32.63
CA ILE A 8 -16.76 -24.40 33.42
C ILE A 8 -18.10 -24.52 34.12
N GLU A 9 -18.09 -24.42 35.42
CA GLU A 9 -19.31 -24.24 36.19
C GLU A 9 -19.86 -22.84 35.94
N ARG A 10 -21.04 -22.77 35.33
CA ARG A 10 -21.74 -21.53 35.07
C ARG A 10 -22.76 -21.31 36.21
N PRO A 11 -22.62 -20.26 37.01
CA PRO A 11 -23.68 -19.89 37.96
C PRO A 11 -24.93 -19.49 37.17
N ARG A 12 -26.06 -20.11 37.47
CA ARG A 12 -27.35 -19.69 36.94
C ARG A 12 -27.90 -18.55 37.77
N VAL A 13 -28.11 -17.41 37.17
CA VAL A 13 -28.77 -16.26 37.80
C VAL A 13 -30.24 -16.34 37.43
N ARG A 14 -31.11 -16.38 38.46
CA ARG A 14 -32.55 -16.35 38.26
C ARG A 14 -33.14 -15.04 38.77
N ALA A 15 -34.05 -14.48 38.00
CA ALA A 15 -34.87 -13.36 38.46
C ALA A 15 -35.83 -13.79 39.56
N ARG A 16 -36.39 -12.84 40.28
CA ARG A 16 -37.33 -13.13 41.41
C ARG A 16 -38.60 -13.87 40.97
N ASP A 17 -38.96 -13.76 39.69
CA ASP A 17 -40.08 -14.46 39.04
C ASP A 17 -39.75 -15.89 38.60
N GLY A 18 -38.50 -16.35 38.86
CA GLY A 18 -38.02 -17.69 38.50
C GLY A 18 -37.43 -17.83 37.11
N GLY A 19 -37.49 -16.77 36.27
CA GLY A 19 -36.86 -16.74 34.93
C GLY A 19 -35.32 -16.75 34.98
N GLU A 20 -34.67 -17.37 34.01
CA GLU A 20 -33.22 -17.34 33.90
C GLU A 20 -32.75 -15.99 33.32
N VAL A 21 -31.84 -15.30 34.03
CA VAL A 21 -31.27 -14.03 33.56
C VAL A 21 -30.01 -14.32 32.74
N PRO A 22 -29.98 -13.91 31.47
CA PRO A 22 -28.75 -14.07 30.65
C PRO A 22 -27.62 -13.25 31.24
N LEU A 23 -26.40 -13.85 31.30
CA LEU A 23 -25.20 -13.16 31.74
C LEU A 23 -24.51 -12.55 30.51
N ALA A 24 -24.50 -11.23 30.43
CA ALA A 24 -23.86 -10.50 29.29
C ALA A 24 -22.39 -10.91 29.08
N SER A 25 -21.64 -11.15 30.17
CA SER A 25 -20.24 -11.64 30.08
C SER A 25 -20.15 -13.04 29.46
N TRP A 26 -21.14 -13.90 29.68
CA TRP A 26 -21.20 -15.23 29.08
C TRP A 26 -21.54 -15.14 27.58
N GLU A 27 -22.54 -14.33 27.26
CA GLU A 27 -22.94 -14.09 25.87
C GLU A 27 -21.76 -13.51 25.05
N THR A 28 -21.05 -12.53 25.61
CA THR A 28 -19.82 -11.99 24.99
C THR A 28 -18.75 -13.07 24.82
N ALA A 29 -18.51 -13.89 25.85
CA ALA A 29 -17.52 -14.97 25.77
C ALA A 29 -17.88 -16.07 24.76
N MET A 30 -19.19 -16.30 24.53
CA MET A 30 -19.66 -17.27 23.55
C MET A 30 -19.79 -16.70 22.14
N SER A 31 -20.10 -15.41 22.00
CA SER A 31 -20.25 -14.75 20.71
C SER A 31 -18.91 -14.42 20.04
N GLU A 32 -17.85 -14.18 20.82
CA GLU A 32 -16.55 -13.82 20.29
C GLU A 32 -15.65 -15.04 20.01
N ASP A 33 -15.16 -15.20 18.78
CA ASP A 33 -14.09 -16.15 18.47
C ASP A 33 -12.73 -15.62 18.97
N LEU A 34 -12.57 -15.56 20.30
CA LEU A 34 -11.31 -15.13 20.94
C LEU A 34 -10.12 -15.97 20.49
N LEU A 35 -10.32 -17.27 20.26
CA LEU A 35 -9.26 -18.16 19.81
C LEU A 35 -8.86 -17.85 18.37
N GLY A 36 -9.83 -17.51 17.51
CA GLY A 36 -9.56 -17.09 16.15
C GLY A 36 -8.85 -15.75 16.10
N LYS A 37 -9.27 -14.76 16.89
CA LYS A 37 -8.59 -13.47 17.04
C LYS A 37 -7.13 -13.66 17.52
N TRP A 38 -6.91 -14.55 18.49
CA TRP A 38 -5.57 -14.91 18.97
C TRP A 38 -4.75 -15.62 17.90
N ALA A 39 -5.34 -16.58 17.19
CA ALA A 39 -4.67 -17.29 16.10
C ALA A 39 -4.21 -16.31 15.02
N LEU A 40 -5.06 -15.38 14.62
CA LEU A 40 -4.73 -14.35 13.64
C LEU A 40 -3.56 -13.48 14.12
N ASN A 41 -3.63 -12.92 15.33
CA ASN A 41 -2.59 -12.04 15.86
C ASN A 41 -1.24 -12.77 16.00
N LEU A 42 -1.24 -13.97 16.56
CA LEU A 42 -0.01 -14.74 16.75
C LEU A 42 0.62 -15.13 15.42
N MET A 43 -0.17 -15.46 14.39
CA MET A 43 0.36 -15.77 13.07
C MET A 43 0.95 -14.53 12.39
N LEU A 44 0.34 -13.36 12.56
CA LEU A 44 0.86 -12.10 12.03
C LEU A 44 2.18 -11.67 12.69
N ILE A 45 2.41 -12.03 13.96
CA ILE A 45 3.70 -11.82 14.64
C ILE A 45 4.65 -13.02 14.49
N ASN A 46 4.49 -13.84 13.47
CA ASN A 46 5.35 -14.97 13.14
C ASN A 46 5.30 -16.19 14.07
N VAL A 47 4.25 -16.37 14.82
CA VAL A 47 4.02 -17.65 15.52
C VAL A 47 3.38 -18.63 14.54
N SER A 48 4.14 -19.64 14.12
CA SER A 48 3.61 -20.68 13.21
C SER A 48 2.52 -21.52 13.89
N THR A 49 1.61 -22.11 13.08
CA THR A 49 0.56 -23.01 13.58
C THR A 49 1.10 -24.16 14.43
N ARG A 50 2.35 -24.60 14.18
CA ARG A 50 3.04 -25.65 14.96
C ARG A 50 3.47 -25.17 16.35
N ARG A 51 3.74 -23.88 16.51
CA ARG A 51 4.17 -23.26 17.77
C ARG A 51 3.01 -22.64 18.55
N PHE A 52 1.82 -22.57 17.95
CA PHE A 52 0.65 -21.93 18.53
C PHE A 52 0.34 -22.46 19.94
N GLY A 53 0.27 -23.78 20.12
CA GLY A 53 0.01 -24.38 21.44
C GLY A 53 1.05 -24.03 22.52
N ARG A 54 2.29 -23.70 22.14
CA ARG A 54 3.30 -23.20 23.08
C ARG A 54 3.09 -21.74 23.44
N ALA A 55 2.68 -20.91 22.47
CA ALA A 55 2.48 -19.47 22.65
C ALA A 55 1.24 -19.15 23.52
N VAL A 56 0.31 -20.10 23.64
CA VAL A 56 -0.93 -19.96 24.44
C VAL A 56 -0.89 -20.74 25.76
N ARG A 57 0.23 -21.37 26.11
CA ARG A 57 0.38 -21.96 27.44
C ARG A 57 0.44 -20.88 28.50
N LEU A 58 -0.41 -21.01 29.50
CA LEU A 58 -0.28 -20.22 30.72
C LEU A 58 1.00 -20.65 31.47
N PRO A 59 1.69 -19.73 32.18
CA PRO A 59 2.73 -20.10 33.08
C PRO A 59 2.27 -21.21 34.05
N GLU A 60 3.17 -22.14 34.38
CA GLU A 60 2.87 -23.19 35.32
C GLU A 60 2.53 -22.56 36.69
N GLY A 61 1.30 -22.71 37.13
CA GLY A 61 0.76 -22.24 38.38
C GLY A 61 -0.65 -22.83 38.53
N ASP A 62 -1.13 -22.98 39.74
CA ASP A 62 -2.31 -23.70 40.29
C ASP A 62 -3.62 -23.86 39.48
N ILE A 63 -3.61 -23.60 38.17
CA ILE A 63 -4.72 -23.95 37.32
C ILE A 63 -4.45 -25.36 36.78
N SER A 64 -5.10 -26.34 37.36
CA SER A 64 -5.19 -27.71 36.86
C SER A 64 -5.69 -27.66 35.39
N ALA A 65 -4.74 -27.54 34.46
CA ALA A 65 -5.04 -27.69 33.04
C ALA A 65 -5.39 -29.18 32.86
N ALA A 66 -6.67 -29.46 32.79
CA ALA A 66 -7.15 -30.75 32.32
C ALA A 66 -6.30 -31.10 31.07
N LYS A 67 -5.85 -32.34 30.91
CA LYS A 67 -5.08 -32.84 29.76
C LYS A 67 -5.86 -32.69 28.47
N GLY A 68 -6.17 -31.43 28.10
CA GLY A 68 -6.84 -31.08 26.87
C GLY A 68 -5.87 -31.25 25.72
N THR A 69 -6.20 -32.06 24.76
CA THR A 69 -5.54 -32.09 23.46
C THR A 69 -5.54 -30.69 22.90
N GLY A 70 -4.35 -30.07 22.89
CA GLY A 70 -4.18 -28.68 22.45
C GLY A 70 -4.78 -28.45 21.06
N VAL A 71 -5.11 -27.20 20.76
CA VAL A 71 -5.72 -26.82 19.49
C VAL A 71 -4.91 -27.41 18.32
N SER A 72 -5.54 -28.23 17.51
CA SER A 72 -4.84 -28.86 16.38
C SER A 72 -4.35 -27.82 15.39
N LYS A 73 -3.20 -28.06 14.77
CA LYS A 73 -2.64 -27.19 13.69
C LYS A 73 -3.68 -26.85 12.64
N SER A 74 -4.51 -27.84 12.27
CA SER A 74 -5.56 -27.69 11.25
C SER A 74 -6.69 -26.79 11.73
N ALA A 75 -7.05 -26.84 13.01
CA ALA A 75 -8.05 -25.95 13.57
C ALA A 75 -7.57 -24.49 13.60
N VAL A 76 -6.32 -24.25 14.05
CA VAL A 76 -5.70 -22.92 14.00
C VAL A 76 -5.63 -22.39 12.58
N SER A 77 -5.19 -23.23 11.64
CA SER A 77 -5.09 -22.84 10.23
C SER A 77 -6.47 -22.49 9.63
N ARG A 78 -7.51 -23.28 9.89
CA ARG A 78 -8.86 -22.96 9.40
C ARG A 78 -9.39 -21.65 9.97
N ARG A 79 -9.21 -21.39 11.26
CA ARG A 79 -9.61 -20.13 11.88
C ARG A 79 -8.88 -18.93 11.30
N PHE A 80 -7.56 -19.06 11.13
CA PHE A 80 -6.78 -18.01 10.47
C PHE A 80 -7.29 -17.74 9.04
N VAL A 81 -7.56 -18.79 8.27
CA VAL A 81 -8.10 -18.66 6.90
C VAL A 81 -9.44 -17.94 6.91
N ALA A 82 -10.37 -18.33 7.77
CA ALA A 82 -11.70 -17.72 7.87
C ALA A 82 -11.61 -16.24 8.24
N LEU A 83 -10.96 -15.92 9.37
CA LEU A 83 -10.88 -14.54 9.87
C LEU A 83 -10.06 -13.61 8.97
N SER A 84 -8.97 -14.10 8.36
CA SER A 84 -8.20 -13.28 7.43
C SER A 84 -8.94 -13.04 6.12
N ALA A 85 -9.78 -13.97 5.67
CA ALA A 85 -10.64 -13.79 4.50
C ALA A 85 -11.76 -12.79 4.77
N GLU A 86 -12.43 -12.90 5.92
CA GLU A 86 -13.46 -11.97 6.38
C GLU A 86 -12.92 -10.55 6.49
N ARG A 87 -11.82 -10.34 7.23
CA ARG A 87 -11.19 -9.01 7.36
C ARG A 87 -10.73 -8.42 6.03
N MET A 88 -10.25 -9.27 5.13
CA MET A 88 -9.89 -8.81 3.80
C MET A 88 -11.11 -8.36 3.01
N ALA A 89 -12.22 -9.11 3.07
CA ALA A 89 -13.46 -8.76 2.40
C ALA A 89 -14.05 -7.46 2.96
N GLU A 90 -14.09 -7.30 4.28
CA GLU A 90 -14.52 -6.07 4.93
C GLU A 90 -13.66 -4.87 4.51
N TRP A 91 -12.33 -5.03 4.57
CA TRP A 91 -11.41 -3.96 4.16
C TRP A 91 -11.56 -3.60 2.68
N MET A 92 -11.66 -4.59 1.79
CA MET A 92 -11.83 -4.37 0.35
C MET A 92 -13.23 -3.85 -0.03
N ALA A 93 -14.17 -3.81 0.92
CA ALA A 93 -15.51 -3.21 0.78
C ALA A 93 -15.64 -1.88 1.54
N THR A 94 -14.61 -1.44 2.28
CA THR A 94 -14.66 -0.19 3.05
C THR A 94 -14.90 1.00 2.13
N ASP A 95 -15.87 1.85 2.47
CA ASP A 95 -16.14 3.10 1.77
C ASP A 95 -14.95 4.06 1.84
N LEU A 96 -14.59 4.67 0.72
CA LEU A 96 -13.48 5.61 0.58
C LEU A 96 -13.97 7.06 0.39
N SER A 97 -15.27 7.30 0.30
CA SER A 97 -15.85 8.61 -0.02
C SER A 97 -15.51 9.67 1.04
N GLU A 98 -15.43 9.27 2.31
CA GLU A 98 -15.10 10.15 3.43
C GLU A 98 -13.60 10.42 3.59
N LEU A 99 -12.75 9.72 2.83
CA LEU A 99 -11.30 9.91 2.90
C LEU A 99 -10.86 11.10 2.05
N ASP A 100 -10.40 12.15 2.69
CA ASP A 100 -9.83 13.33 2.04
C ASP A 100 -8.44 13.06 1.45
N LEU A 101 -8.37 12.15 0.48
CA LEU A 101 -7.11 11.69 -0.11
C LEU A 101 -6.52 12.75 -1.06
N LEU A 102 -5.30 13.20 -0.77
CA LEU A 102 -4.51 14.08 -1.64
C LEU A 102 -3.54 13.32 -2.53
N ILE A 103 -3.03 12.20 -2.05
CA ILE A 103 -1.98 11.43 -2.71
C ILE A 103 -2.40 9.97 -2.76
N ILE A 104 -2.16 9.31 -3.90
CA ILE A 104 -2.29 7.86 -4.03
C ILE A 104 -0.98 7.31 -4.55
N GLN A 105 -0.38 6.38 -3.81
CA GLN A 105 0.79 5.62 -4.23
C GLN A 105 0.33 4.26 -4.73
N ILE A 106 0.84 3.85 -5.89
CA ILE A 106 0.59 2.51 -6.45
C ILE A 106 1.93 1.91 -6.87
N ASP A 107 2.18 0.69 -6.41
CA ASP A 107 3.44 -0.02 -6.68
C ASP A 107 3.24 -1.54 -6.68
N GLY A 108 4.16 -2.25 -7.31
CA GLY A 108 4.22 -3.70 -7.33
C GLY A 108 4.84 -4.26 -6.04
N ILE A 109 4.28 -5.36 -5.55
CA ILE A 109 4.81 -6.14 -4.44
C ILE A 109 5.18 -7.52 -4.97
N GLN A 110 6.45 -7.80 -5.09
CA GLN A 110 6.92 -9.14 -5.47
C GLN A 110 6.97 -10.04 -4.24
N ILE A 111 6.17 -11.10 -4.25
CA ILE A 111 6.07 -12.11 -3.18
C ILE A 111 6.98 -13.30 -3.49
N GLU A 112 6.94 -13.81 -4.71
CA GLU A 112 7.81 -14.84 -5.28
C GLU A 112 8.15 -14.47 -6.73
N GLU A 113 8.99 -15.26 -7.39
CA GLU A 113 9.54 -15.01 -8.72
C GLU A 113 8.43 -14.73 -9.76
N ASP A 114 7.36 -15.52 -9.71
CA ASP A 114 6.21 -15.44 -10.63
C ASP A 114 4.95 -14.83 -9.99
N LEU A 115 5.06 -14.31 -8.74
CA LEU A 115 3.91 -13.89 -7.98
C LEU A 115 4.05 -12.44 -7.54
N THR A 116 3.44 -11.56 -8.30
CA THR A 116 3.41 -10.12 -8.04
C THR A 116 2.00 -9.67 -7.68
N LEU A 117 1.90 -8.75 -6.76
CA LEU A 117 0.67 -8.05 -6.39
C LEU A 117 0.82 -6.58 -6.70
N LEU A 118 -0.28 -5.92 -7.00
CA LEU A 118 -0.38 -4.47 -7.14
C LEU A 118 -1.09 -3.91 -5.92
N ALA A 119 -0.45 -2.98 -5.20
CA ALA A 119 -0.99 -2.36 -4.00
C ALA A 119 -1.18 -0.86 -4.15
N ALA A 120 -2.23 -0.33 -3.53
CA ALA A 120 -2.50 1.09 -3.44
C ALA A 120 -2.54 1.56 -1.99
N ILE A 121 -1.89 2.70 -1.71
CA ILE A 121 -1.92 3.42 -0.42
C ILE A 121 -2.33 4.86 -0.68
N GLY A 122 -3.31 5.36 0.08
CA GLY A 122 -3.70 6.76 0.10
C GLY A 122 -3.01 7.54 1.23
N ILE A 123 -2.83 8.83 1.01
CA ILE A 123 -2.39 9.78 2.05
C ILE A 123 -3.40 10.91 2.07
N ASP A 124 -4.00 11.13 3.24
CA ASP A 124 -5.00 12.16 3.47
C ASP A 124 -4.39 13.55 3.71
N GLY A 125 -5.25 14.57 3.85
CA GLY A 125 -4.87 15.95 4.09
C GLY A 125 -4.12 16.19 5.41
N ASP A 126 -4.23 15.29 6.37
CA ASP A 126 -3.52 15.32 7.65
C ASP A 126 -2.20 14.54 7.65
N GLY A 127 -1.89 13.89 6.53
CA GLY A 127 -0.72 13.04 6.35
C GLY A 127 -0.90 11.62 6.90
N GLY A 128 -2.11 11.23 7.26
CA GLY A 128 -2.47 9.85 7.59
C GLY A 128 -2.33 8.95 6.36
N LYS A 129 -1.99 7.69 6.59
CA LYS A 129 -1.74 6.72 5.51
C LYS A 129 -2.73 5.58 5.60
N HIS A 130 -3.40 5.30 4.51
CA HIS A 130 -4.49 4.34 4.41
C HIS A 130 -4.18 3.29 3.35
N PRO A 131 -4.04 2.00 3.70
CA PRO A 131 -4.06 0.93 2.71
C PRO A 131 -5.40 0.95 1.98
N LEU A 132 -5.39 1.14 0.66
CA LEU A 132 -6.62 1.28 -0.12
C LEU A 132 -7.06 -0.04 -0.76
N GLY A 133 -6.10 -0.84 -1.22
CA GLY A 133 -6.42 -2.09 -1.88
C GLY A 133 -5.19 -2.85 -2.33
N VAL A 134 -5.41 -4.12 -2.68
CA VAL A 134 -4.41 -5.01 -3.25
C VAL A 134 -5.07 -5.98 -4.21
N ILE A 135 -4.42 -6.23 -5.35
CA ILE A 135 -4.89 -7.17 -6.36
C ILE A 135 -3.71 -7.99 -6.88
N GLU A 136 -3.97 -9.20 -7.35
CA GLU A 136 -2.96 -10.03 -7.99
C GLU A 136 -2.64 -9.54 -9.39
N GLY A 137 -1.36 -9.41 -9.71
CA GLY A 137 -0.82 -9.06 -11.01
C GLY A 137 0.23 -7.98 -10.95
N ALA A 138 0.87 -7.72 -12.10
CA ALA A 138 1.97 -6.78 -12.24
C ALA A 138 1.51 -5.39 -12.68
N THR A 139 2.32 -4.36 -12.40
CA THR A 139 2.12 -2.96 -12.81
C THR A 139 2.07 -2.78 -14.33
N GLU A 140 2.68 -3.68 -15.07
CA GLU A 140 2.69 -3.67 -16.55
C GLU A 140 1.41 -4.25 -17.18
N ASN A 141 0.54 -4.88 -16.40
CA ASN A 141 -0.73 -5.44 -16.88
C ASN A 141 -1.85 -4.41 -16.78
N ALA A 142 -2.24 -3.85 -17.93
CA ALA A 142 -3.26 -2.79 -17.98
C ALA A 142 -4.63 -3.23 -17.43
N ALA A 143 -5.02 -4.49 -17.58
CA ALA A 143 -6.29 -5.02 -17.06
C ALA A 143 -6.27 -5.10 -15.54
N VAL A 144 -5.16 -5.55 -14.94
CA VAL A 144 -4.96 -5.61 -13.49
C VAL A 144 -4.98 -4.19 -12.90
N VAL A 145 -4.24 -3.27 -13.50
CA VAL A 145 -4.23 -1.87 -13.05
C VAL A 145 -5.64 -1.27 -13.09
N GLN A 146 -6.37 -1.49 -14.21
CA GLN A 146 -7.74 -0.98 -14.34
C GLN A 146 -8.66 -1.58 -13.29
N ALA A 147 -8.58 -2.88 -13.02
CA ALA A 147 -9.39 -3.54 -12.01
C ALA A 147 -9.16 -2.98 -10.60
N LEU A 148 -7.90 -2.62 -10.26
CA LEU A 148 -7.61 -1.94 -9.00
C LEU A 148 -8.27 -0.56 -8.94
N LEU A 149 -8.13 0.25 -10.00
CA LEU A 149 -8.72 1.59 -10.05
C LEU A 149 -10.25 1.55 -10.02
N ASP A 150 -10.87 0.62 -10.74
CA ASP A 150 -12.32 0.40 -10.75
C ASP A 150 -12.84 -0.01 -9.36
N ASN A 151 -12.10 -0.85 -8.63
CA ASN A 151 -12.42 -1.18 -7.24
C ASN A 151 -12.39 0.06 -6.35
N LEU A 152 -11.37 0.92 -6.47
CA LEU A 152 -11.28 2.14 -5.65
C LEU A 152 -12.45 3.10 -5.95
N ILE A 153 -12.81 3.27 -7.23
CA ILE A 153 -13.95 4.11 -7.64
C ILE A 153 -15.26 3.52 -7.17
N GLY A 154 -15.46 2.21 -7.34
CA GLY A 154 -16.67 1.50 -6.86
C GLY A 154 -16.88 1.61 -5.35
N ARG A 155 -15.83 1.95 -4.61
CA ARG A 155 -15.84 2.21 -3.16
C ARG A 155 -15.89 3.68 -2.80
N GLY A 156 -16.25 4.57 -3.73
CA GLY A 156 -16.46 5.99 -3.45
C GLY A 156 -15.27 6.90 -3.71
N LEU A 157 -14.17 6.41 -4.29
CA LEU A 157 -13.07 7.31 -4.71
C LEU A 157 -13.54 8.16 -5.90
N GLU A 158 -13.85 9.44 -5.68
CA GLU A 158 -14.36 10.36 -6.70
C GLU A 158 -13.28 10.66 -7.76
N PRO A 159 -13.44 10.25 -9.03
CA PRO A 159 -12.42 10.42 -10.06
C PRO A 159 -12.22 11.88 -10.51
N LYS A 160 -13.20 12.77 -10.28
CA LYS A 160 -13.09 14.18 -10.66
C LYS A 160 -12.23 15.01 -9.70
N VAL A 161 -11.95 14.51 -8.50
CA VAL A 161 -11.07 15.19 -7.53
C VAL A 161 -9.62 15.01 -7.95
N CYS A 162 -8.92 16.13 -8.19
CA CYS A 162 -7.51 16.12 -8.57
C CYS A 162 -6.63 15.61 -7.42
N ARG A 163 -5.88 14.54 -7.66
CA ARG A 163 -4.95 13.92 -6.70
C ARG A 163 -3.60 13.70 -7.34
N LEU A 164 -2.55 13.73 -6.54
CA LEU A 164 -1.22 13.34 -6.99
C LEU A 164 -1.07 11.82 -6.93
N PHE A 165 -0.75 11.20 -8.06
CA PHE A 165 -0.37 9.80 -8.10
C PHE A 165 1.14 9.65 -8.07
N ILE A 166 1.66 8.70 -7.26
CA ILE A 166 3.09 8.38 -7.20
C ILE A 166 3.25 6.91 -7.57
N ILE A 167 4.02 6.64 -8.64
CA ILE A 167 4.13 5.30 -9.24
C ILE A 167 5.58 4.95 -9.59
N ASP A 168 5.85 3.67 -9.83
CA ASP A 168 7.16 3.15 -10.26
C ASP A 168 7.60 3.61 -11.66
N GLY A 169 6.64 3.97 -12.50
CA GLY A 169 6.86 4.45 -13.86
C GLY A 169 6.51 3.42 -14.94
N ALA A 170 5.77 2.37 -14.59
CA ALA A 170 5.16 1.46 -15.55
C ALA A 170 4.20 2.21 -16.48
N LYS A 171 4.36 2.02 -17.80
CA LYS A 171 3.55 2.75 -18.81
C LYS A 171 2.06 2.38 -18.73
N ALA A 172 1.76 1.11 -18.45
CA ALA A 172 0.39 0.64 -18.30
C ALA A 172 -0.30 1.36 -17.13
N LEU A 173 0.41 1.55 -16.01
CA LEU A 173 -0.09 2.24 -14.83
C LEU A 173 -0.36 3.72 -15.10
N SER A 174 0.59 4.46 -15.70
CA SER A 174 0.38 5.85 -16.13
C SER A 174 -0.81 5.99 -17.06
N LYS A 175 -0.93 5.10 -18.06
CA LYS A 175 -2.01 5.11 -19.04
C LYS A 175 -3.38 4.87 -18.40
N ALA A 176 -3.48 3.89 -17.51
CA ALA A 176 -4.73 3.58 -16.81
C ALA A 176 -5.16 4.73 -15.88
N ILE A 177 -4.24 5.31 -15.12
CA ILE A 177 -4.52 6.46 -14.25
C ILE A 177 -5.06 7.64 -15.08
N ARG A 178 -4.40 8.00 -16.19
CA ARG A 178 -4.86 9.11 -17.04
C ARG A 178 -6.19 8.85 -17.72
N ARG A 179 -6.46 7.60 -18.10
CA ARG A 179 -7.75 7.18 -18.65
C ARG A 179 -8.88 7.33 -17.63
N THR A 180 -8.60 6.99 -16.38
CA THR A 180 -9.60 6.93 -15.31
C THR A 180 -9.84 8.28 -14.65
N PHE A 181 -8.79 9.05 -14.36
CA PHE A 181 -8.85 10.32 -13.62
C PHE A 181 -8.64 11.56 -14.50
N GLY A 182 -8.45 11.36 -15.79
CA GLY A 182 -8.23 12.43 -16.75
C GLY A 182 -6.77 12.56 -17.18
N ARG A 183 -6.58 12.98 -18.45
CA ARG A 183 -5.24 13.06 -19.10
C ARG A 183 -4.24 13.97 -18.40
N HIS A 184 -4.73 14.99 -17.71
CA HIS A 184 -3.92 15.97 -16.97
C HIS A 184 -3.66 15.59 -15.51
N THR A 185 -4.08 14.39 -15.08
CA THR A 185 -3.81 13.90 -13.73
C THR A 185 -2.32 14.00 -13.42
N PRO A 186 -1.93 14.69 -12.32
CA PRO A 186 -0.53 14.81 -11.96
C PRO A 186 0.01 13.46 -11.46
N ILE A 187 1.00 12.94 -12.19
CA ILE A 187 1.68 11.69 -11.88
C ILE A 187 3.14 12.01 -11.58
N GLN A 188 3.62 11.64 -10.40
CA GLN A 188 5.03 11.66 -10.03
C GLN A 188 5.61 10.26 -10.21
N ARG A 189 6.60 10.12 -11.06
CA ARG A 189 7.36 8.89 -11.17
C ARG A 189 8.36 8.77 -10.03
N CYS A 190 8.48 7.59 -9.43
CA CYS A 190 9.40 7.32 -8.33
C CYS A 190 10.86 7.58 -8.73
N GLN A 191 11.51 8.54 -8.06
CA GLN A 191 12.90 8.92 -8.34
C GLN A 191 13.89 7.81 -7.95
N VAL A 192 13.56 7.01 -6.93
CA VAL A 192 14.39 5.88 -6.48
C VAL A 192 14.41 4.79 -7.56
N HIS A 193 13.24 4.37 -8.06
CA HIS A 193 13.14 3.41 -9.15
C HIS A 193 13.82 3.94 -10.42
N LYS A 194 13.62 5.22 -10.74
CA LYS A 194 14.29 5.84 -11.89
C LYS A 194 15.82 5.82 -11.78
N ALA A 195 16.36 6.19 -10.62
CA ALA A 195 17.82 6.13 -10.40
C ALA A 195 18.37 4.71 -10.51
N ARG A 196 17.62 3.71 -9.99
CA ARG A 196 17.98 2.29 -10.09
C ARG A 196 18.04 1.86 -11.56
N ASN A 197 16.96 2.09 -12.31
CA ASN A 197 16.86 1.72 -13.73
C ASN A 197 17.97 2.34 -14.59
N ILE A 198 18.40 3.58 -14.27
CA ILE A 198 19.51 4.22 -14.95
C ILE A 198 20.85 3.57 -14.56
N THR A 199 21.07 3.34 -13.26
CA THR A 199 22.37 2.80 -12.79
C THR A 199 22.57 1.34 -13.20
N GLU A 200 21.53 0.55 -13.40
CA GLU A 200 21.60 -0.82 -13.93
C GLU A 200 22.09 -0.89 -15.39
N ARG A 201 22.05 0.23 -16.11
CA ARG A 201 22.43 0.35 -17.53
C ARG A 201 23.80 0.98 -17.75
N ILE A 202 24.56 1.28 -16.69
CA ILE A 202 25.88 1.91 -16.74
C ILE A 202 26.89 1.13 -15.90
N ALA A 203 28.17 1.33 -16.19
CA ALA A 203 29.26 0.72 -15.44
C ALA A 203 29.30 1.23 -13.98
N LYS A 204 29.61 0.35 -13.04
CA LYS A 204 29.65 0.65 -11.59
C LYS A 204 30.40 1.94 -11.20
N PRO A 205 31.56 2.27 -11.79
CA PRO A 205 32.30 3.51 -11.47
C PRO A 205 31.46 4.78 -11.70
N LEU A 206 30.51 4.78 -12.65
CA LEU A 206 29.66 5.93 -12.98
C LEU A 206 28.46 6.09 -12.03
N HIS A 207 28.11 5.07 -11.24
CA HIS A 207 26.91 5.09 -10.39
C HIS A 207 26.87 6.28 -9.44
N ALA A 208 28.00 6.58 -8.76
CA ALA A 208 28.06 7.66 -7.77
C ALA A 208 27.87 9.04 -8.43
N SER A 209 28.55 9.29 -9.53
CA SER A 209 28.49 10.57 -10.27
C SER A 209 27.11 10.80 -10.87
N VAL A 210 26.49 9.78 -11.48
CA VAL A 210 25.16 9.85 -12.07
C VAL A 210 24.09 10.07 -11.00
N ARG A 211 24.13 9.31 -9.89
CA ARG A 211 23.20 9.53 -8.75
C ARG A 211 23.34 10.91 -8.13
N LYS A 212 24.56 11.46 -8.07
CA LYS A 212 24.80 12.82 -7.59
C LYS A 212 24.17 13.86 -8.52
N ALA A 213 24.38 13.73 -9.83
CA ALA A 213 23.81 14.64 -10.83
C ALA A 213 22.28 14.61 -10.83
N LEU A 214 21.67 13.43 -10.76
CA LEU A 214 20.21 13.28 -10.65
C LEU A 214 19.68 13.97 -9.39
N ARG A 215 20.29 13.74 -8.22
CA ARG A 215 19.87 14.38 -6.96
C ARG A 215 19.98 15.90 -7.05
N GLN A 216 21.07 16.43 -7.61
CA GLN A 216 21.22 17.88 -7.80
C GLN A 216 20.09 18.45 -8.66
N ALA A 217 19.71 17.77 -9.75
CA ALA A 217 18.60 18.21 -10.58
C ALA A 217 17.26 18.16 -9.84
N TRP A 218 16.99 17.10 -9.08
CA TRP A 218 15.72 16.93 -8.35
C TRP A 218 15.55 17.88 -7.15
N GLU A 219 16.66 18.42 -6.62
CA GLU A 219 16.62 19.39 -5.52
C GLU A 219 16.35 20.83 -5.98
N LEU A 220 16.46 21.12 -7.27
CA LEU A 220 16.17 22.44 -7.81
C LEU A 220 14.68 22.78 -7.67
N ASP A 221 14.39 24.05 -7.33
CA ASP A 221 13.02 24.56 -7.24
C ASP A 221 12.45 24.88 -8.64
N ASP A 222 13.30 25.09 -9.61
CA ASP A 222 12.97 25.42 -11.00
C ASP A 222 12.98 24.15 -11.86
N ALA A 223 11.81 23.76 -12.34
CA ALA A 223 11.64 22.55 -13.13
C ALA A 223 12.33 22.60 -14.49
N GLU A 224 12.43 23.79 -15.13
CA GLU A 224 13.12 23.94 -16.42
C GLU A 224 14.64 23.78 -16.26
N LYS A 225 15.19 24.37 -15.22
CA LYS A 225 16.61 24.18 -14.88
C LYS A 225 16.90 22.72 -14.51
N ALA A 226 16.01 22.08 -13.73
CA ALA A 226 16.10 20.67 -13.40
C ALA A 226 16.10 19.80 -14.67
N GLU A 227 15.15 20.04 -15.57
CA GLU A 227 15.06 19.33 -16.84
C GLU A 227 16.31 19.53 -17.70
N LYS A 228 16.83 20.76 -17.78
CA LYS A 228 18.07 21.06 -18.52
C LYS A 228 19.27 20.27 -17.98
N LEU A 229 19.42 20.17 -16.66
CA LEU A 229 20.48 19.35 -16.05
C LEU A 229 20.32 17.87 -16.36
N ILE A 230 19.09 17.34 -16.31
CA ILE A 230 18.80 15.94 -16.64
C ILE A 230 19.11 15.66 -18.12
N ARG A 231 18.73 16.56 -19.04
CA ARG A 231 19.03 16.44 -20.46
C ARG A 231 20.53 16.53 -20.74
N ASN A 232 21.28 17.38 -20.01
CA ASN A 232 22.74 17.45 -20.11
C ASN A 232 23.41 16.15 -19.63
N LEU A 233 22.89 15.55 -18.55
CA LEU A 233 23.37 14.25 -18.08
C LEU A 233 23.12 13.15 -19.14
N ALA A 234 21.94 13.13 -19.77
CA ALA A 234 21.60 12.18 -20.82
C ALA A 234 22.57 12.31 -22.01
N ARG A 235 22.80 13.54 -22.50
CA ARG A 235 23.78 13.80 -23.60
C ARG A 235 25.20 13.34 -23.26
N ARG A 236 25.64 13.56 -22.02
CA ARG A 236 26.97 13.10 -21.58
C ARG A 236 27.12 11.58 -21.64
N LEU A 237 26.03 10.84 -21.36
CA LEU A 237 26.04 9.38 -21.37
C LEU A 237 25.69 8.76 -22.72
N GLU A 238 25.33 9.56 -23.70
CA GLU A 238 24.85 9.07 -25.01
C GLU A 238 25.84 8.18 -25.74
N HIS A 239 27.12 8.52 -25.70
CA HIS A 239 28.20 7.75 -26.36
C HIS A 239 28.60 6.52 -25.53
N GLU A 240 28.69 6.66 -24.20
CA GLU A 240 29.19 5.60 -23.33
C GLU A 240 28.08 4.57 -22.96
N ALA A 241 26.84 5.01 -22.88
CA ALA A 241 25.71 4.19 -22.45
C ALA A 241 24.38 4.70 -23.06
N PRO A 242 24.14 4.52 -24.37
CA PRO A 242 22.94 5.06 -25.04
C PRO A 242 21.62 4.55 -24.42
N GLY A 243 21.60 3.32 -23.93
CA GLY A 243 20.44 2.78 -23.19
C GLY A 243 20.14 3.50 -21.88
N ALA A 244 21.16 4.04 -21.21
CA ALA A 244 20.98 4.86 -20.02
C ALA A 244 20.51 6.27 -20.39
N SER A 245 21.04 6.88 -21.45
CA SER A 245 20.58 8.16 -21.98
C SER A 245 19.09 8.12 -22.31
N ALA A 246 18.65 7.14 -23.09
CA ALA A 246 17.24 6.93 -23.39
C ALA A 246 16.38 6.75 -22.12
N SER A 247 16.88 5.94 -21.17
CA SER A 247 16.21 5.74 -19.89
C SER A 247 16.10 7.04 -19.09
N ILE A 248 17.10 7.92 -19.08
CA ILE A 248 17.07 9.22 -18.38
C ILE A 248 15.95 10.10 -18.93
N LEU A 249 15.80 10.17 -20.24
CA LEU A 249 14.82 11.04 -20.92
C LEU A 249 13.39 10.49 -20.83
N GLU A 250 13.24 9.18 -20.70
CA GLU A 250 11.92 8.55 -20.58
C GLU A 250 11.18 9.02 -19.33
N GLY A 251 9.99 9.60 -19.51
CA GLY A 251 9.15 10.06 -18.40
C GLY A 251 9.71 11.27 -17.64
N ILE A 252 10.56 12.09 -18.27
CA ILE A 252 11.14 13.29 -17.65
C ILE A 252 10.07 14.25 -17.12
N ASN A 253 8.93 14.33 -17.76
CA ASN A 253 7.82 15.14 -17.32
C ASN A 253 7.23 14.63 -16.01
N GLU A 254 7.10 13.31 -15.85
CA GLU A 254 6.55 12.68 -14.67
C GLU A 254 7.54 12.69 -13.50
N ILE A 255 8.84 12.67 -13.75
CA ILE A 255 9.87 12.70 -12.71
C ILE A 255 9.99 14.08 -12.02
N LEU A 256 9.55 15.14 -12.70
CA LEU A 256 9.59 16.52 -12.21
C LEU A 256 8.22 17.07 -11.81
N THR A 257 7.18 16.25 -11.72
CA THR A 257 5.81 16.68 -11.41
C THR A 257 5.74 17.47 -10.10
N VAL A 258 6.34 16.97 -9.02
CA VAL A 258 6.33 17.67 -7.72
C VAL A 258 7.09 18.99 -7.76
N THR A 259 8.09 19.12 -8.62
CA THR A 259 8.82 20.39 -8.85
C THR A 259 7.95 21.36 -9.65
N ARG A 260 7.27 20.90 -10.71
CA ARG A 260 6.35 21.72 -11.52
C ARG A 260 5.12 22.19 -10.75
N LEU A 261 4.70 21.45 -9.75
CA LEU A 261 3.65 21.89 -8.82
C LEU A 261 4.13 22.97 -7.83
N GLY A 262 5.40 23.37 -7.85
CA GLY A 262 5.95 24.42 -6.99
C GLY A 262 5.99 24.05 -5.51
N LEU A 263 6.09 22.75 -5.19
CA LEU A 263 6.06 22.28 -3.82
C LEU A 263 7.37 22.59 -3.08
N PRO A 264 7.33 22.89 -1.78
CA PRO A 264 8.53 23.08 -0.95
C PRO A 264 9.43 21.84 -0.96
N VAL A 265 10.75 22.03 -0.82
CA VAL A 265 11.75 20.98 -0.96
C VAL A 265 11.54 19.78 -0.04
N GLU A 266 11.10 19.98 1.20
CA GLU A 266 10.84 18.89 2.15
C GLU A 266 9.64 18.05 1.73
N LEU A 267 8.60 18.70 1.20
CA LEU A 267 7.43 18.02 0.69
C LEU A 267 7.79 17.26 -0.61
N ARG A 268 8.54 17.88 -1.52
CA ARG A 268 9.04 17.20 -2.72
C ARG A 268 9.82 15.93 -2.38
N ARG A 269 10.76 16.01 -1.42
CA ARG A 269 11.52 14.83 -0.94
C ARG A 269 10.61 13.74 -0.39
N SER A 270 9.54 14.12 0.30
CA SER A 270 8.58 13.17 0.87
C SER A 270 7.69 12.50 -0.19
N LEU A 271 7.47 13.16 -1.33
CA LEU A 271 6.59 12.74 -2.43
C LEU A 271 7.33 12.23 -3.67
N ALA A 272 8.65 12.22 -3.64
CA ALA A 272 9.48 11.83 -4.78
C ALA A 272 9.55 10.31 -5.03
N CYS A 273 9.00 9.50 -4.13
CA CYS A 273 9.15 8.04 -4.19
C CYS A 273 8.00 7.29 -3.53
N THR A 274 7.94 5.98 -3.81
CA THR A 274 6.97 5.03 -3.27
C THR A 274 7.39 4.46 -1.90
N ASN A 275 8.18 5.18 -1.12
CA ASN A 275 8.76 4.71 0.16
C ASN A 275 7.71 4.17 1.15
N VAL A 276 6.47 4.65 1.11
CA VAL A 276 5.43 4.17 2.01
C VAL A 276 5.09 2.71 1.69
N ILE A 277 4.96 2.39 0.39
CA ILE A 277 4.73 1.01 -0.07
C ILE A 277 5.98 0.16 0.17
N GLU A 278 7.18 0.67 -0.12
CA GLU A 278 8.43 -0.07 0.14
C GLU A 278 8.59 -0.44 1.62
N ASN A 279 8.27 0.48 2.54
CA ASN A 279 8.28 0.19 3.98
C ASN A 279 7.23 -0.85 4.37
N MET A 280 6.03 -0.76 3.80
CA MET A 280 4.97 -1.76 3.99
C MET A 280 5.41 -3.14 3.47
N ASN A 281 6.13 -3.20 2.34
CA ASN A 281 6.68 -4.45 1.80
C ASN A 281 7.62 -5.14 2.79
N GLY A 282 8.38 -4.38 3.58
CA GLY A 282 9.20 -4.91 4.67
C GLY A 282 8.35 -5.67 5.70
N THR A 283 7.24 -5.07 6.13
CA THR A 283 6.30 -5.71 7.07
C THR A 283 5.62 -6.93 6.46
N ILE A 284 5.20 -6.85 5.19
CA ILE A 284 4.59 -7.98 4.48
C ILE A 284 5.55 -9.17 4.43
N ARG A 285 6.82 -8.94 4.06
CA ARG A 285 7.85 -9.98 4.05
C ARG A 285 8.07 -10.59 5.44
N GLN A 286 8.04 -9.76 6.47
CA GLN A 286 8.19 -10.23 7.86
C GLN A 286 7.00 -11.11 8.27
N VAL A 287 5.77 -10.68 8.00
CA VAL A 287 4.54 -11.44 8.32
C VAL A 287 4.49 -12.75 7.52
N CYS A 288 4.84 -12.70 6.25
CA CYS A 288 4.80 -13.85 5.36
C CYS A 288 6.00 -14.82 5.52
N ARG A 289 7.01 -14.49 6.32
CA ARG A 289 8.26 -15.28 6.47
C ARG A 289 8.06 -16.76 6.79
N ASN A 290 6.99 -17.08 7.52
CA ASN A 290 6.67 -18.45 7.89
C ASN A 290 5.91 -19.24 6.81
N VAL A 291 5.43 -18.57 5.77
CA VAL A 291 4.83 -19.23 4.61
C VAL A 291 5.95 -19.81 3.76
N LYS A 292 5.97 -21.14 3.62
CA LYS A 292 7.02 -21.86 2.87
C LYS A 292 6.58 -22.23 1.46
N ARG A 293 5.29 -22.16 1.18
CA ARG A 293 4.72 -22.48 -0.12
C ARG A 293 3.37 -21.79 -0.27
N TRP A 294 3.23 -21.04 -1.33
CA TRP A 294 1.96 -20.44 -1.74
C TRP A 294 1.19 -21.47 -2.56
N ARG A 295 -0.07 -21.69 -2.25
CA ARG A 295 -0.91 -22.70 -2.93
C ARG A 295 -1.71 -22.11 -4.07
N ASP A 296 -2.18 -20.89 -3.87
CA ASP A 296 -3.05 -20.18 -4.79
C ASP A 296 -3.01 -18.65 -4.51
N ALA A 297 -3.47 -17.88 -5.46
CA ALA A 297 -3.59 -16.42 -5.38
C ALA A 297 -4.43 -15.95 -4.19
N LYS A 298 -5.52 -16.68 -3.86
CA LYS A 298 -6.38 -16.32 -2.71
C LYS A 298 -5.61 -16.41 -1.40
N MET A 299 -4.71 -17.36 -1.26
CA MET A 299 -3.84 -17.47 -0.09
C MET A 299 -2.89 -16.27 -0.02
N VAL A 300 -2.28 -15.88 -1.14
CA VAL A 300 -1.37 -14.75 -1.21
C VAL A 300 -2.07 -13.45 -0.85
N LEU A 301 -3.19 -13.16 -1.51
CA LEU A 301 -3.98 -11.95 -1.26
C LEU A 301 -4.40 -11.84 0.20
N ARG A 302 -4.88 -12.95 0.79
CA ARG A 302 -5.31 -12.99 2.20
C ARG A 302 -4.16 -12.71 3.18
N TRP A 303 -2.99 -13.31 2.96
CA TRP A 303 -1.81 -13.07 3.78
C TRP A 303 -1.29 -11.64 3.61
N THR A 304 -1.21 -11.16 2.37
CA THR A 304 -0.75 -9.80 2.07
C THR A 304 -1.73 -8.76 2.59
N GLY A 305 -3.03 -8.94 2.39
CA GLY A 305 -4.05 -8.04 2.93
C GLY A 305 -3.99 -7.97 4.47
N ALA A 306 -3.89 -9.12 5.14
CA ALA A 306 -3.73 -9.15 6.60
C ALA A 306 -2.42 -8.45 7.05
N ALA A 307 -1.32 -8.61 6.30
CA ALA A 307 -0.05 -7.96 6.58
C ALA A 307 -0.10 -6.44 6.31
N MET A 308 -0.82 -5.99 5.28
CA MET A 308 -1.04 -4.56 5.00
C MET A 308 -1.84 -3.89 6.13
N LEU A 309 -2.91 -4.53 6.60
CA LEU A 309 -3.70 -4.05 7.74
C LEU A 309 -2.87 -4.02 9.04
N GLU A 310 -1.99 -4.99 9.25
CA GLU A 310 -1.08 -5.00 10.38
C GLU A 310 -0.04 -3.88 10.27
N ALA A 311 0.54 -3.66 9.08
CA ALA A 311 1.47 -2.57 8.81
C ALA A 311 0.84 -1.20 9.06
N ALA A 312 -0.45 -1.04 8.72
CA ALA A 312 -1.18 0.21 8.89
C ALA A 312 -1.24 0.69 10.34
N LYS A 313 -1.28 -0.23 11.31
CA LYS A 313 -1.28 0.11 12.75
C LYS A 313 0.00 0.84 13.18
N GLY A 314 1.11 0.62 12.47
CA GLY A 314 2.41 1.25 12.72
C GLY A 314 2.72 2.44 11.82
N PHE A 315 1.81 2.86 10.95
CA PHE A 315 2.07 3.96 10.05
C PHE A 315 2.24 5.28 10.80
N ARG A 316 3.38 5.92 10.59
CA ARG A 316 3.59 7.29 11.03
C ARG A 316 3.04 8.24 9.97
N ARG A 317 2.50 9.37 10.40
CA ARG A 317 2.08 10.45 9.49
C ARG A 317 3.24 10.91 8.60
N LEU A 318 2.92 11.47 7.44
CA LEU A 318 3.90 12.02 6.51
C LEU A 318 4.76 13.08 7.22
N LYS A 319 6.09 13.05 7.05
CA LYS A 319 7.00 14.00 7.71
C LYS A 319 6.65 15.46 7.42
N ALA A 320 6.42 15.77 6.14
CA ALA A 320 6.10 17.11 5.67
C ALA A 320 4.59 17.44 5.74
N ARG A 321 3.81 16.79 6.61
CA ARG A 321 2.34 16.96 6.66
C ARG A 321 1.88 18.41 6.84
N LYS A 322 2.64 19.22 7.56
CA LYS A 322 2.33 20.66 7.74
C LYS A 322 2.31 21.45 6.43
N GLN A 323 2.92 20.91 5.38
CA GLN A 323 2.98 21.53 4.05
C GLN A 323 1.92 20.94 3.07
N LEU A 324 1.10 19.95 3.49
CA LEU A 324 0.03 19.39 2.66
C LEU A 324 -1.02 20.40 2.20
N PRO A 325 -1.36 21.46 2.97
CA PRO A 325 -2.21 22.53 2.44
C PRO A 325 -1.64 23.20 1.18
N ILE A 326 -0.30 23.28 1.04
CA ILE A 326 0.35 23.80 -0.17
C ILE A 326 0.12 22.85 -1.35
N LEU A 327 0.23 21.53 -1.12
CA LEU A 327 -0.10 20.54 -2.16
C LEU A 327 -1.56 20.65 -2.59
N ARG A 328 -2.48 20.77 -1.64
CA ARG A 328 -3.92 20.94 -1.93
C ARG A 328 -4.17 22.15 -2.84
N ALA A 329 -3.60 23.31 -2.48
CA ALA A 329 -3.70 24.52 -3.27
C ALA A 329 -3.08 24.34 -4.69
N ALA A 330 -1.92 23.68 -4.78
CA ALA A 330 -1.26 23.40 -6.04
C ALA A 330 -2.09 22.46 -6.95
N LEU A 331 -2.72 21.43 -6.36
CA LEU A 331 -3.62 20.52 -7.10
C LEU A 331 -4.87 21.24 -7.59
N ALA A 332 -5.48 22.10 -6.77
CA ALA A 332 -6.63 22.93 -7.17
C ALA A 332 -6.27 23.87 -8.32
N ALA A 333 -5.13 24.58 -8.22
CA ALA A 333 -4.62 25.44 -9.28
C ALA A 333 -4.30 24.67 -10.57
N HIS A 334 -3.73 23.46 -10.45
CA HIS A 334 -3.48 22.57 -11.58
C HIS A 334 -4.79 22.16 -12.28
N GLN A 335 -5.80 21.78 -11.50
CA GLN A 335 -7.11 21.42 -12.02
C GLN A 335 -7.78 22.61 -12.75
N ALA A 336 -7.77 23.80 -12.14
CA ALA A 336 -8.35 25.00 -12.75
C ALA A 336 -7.71 25.36 -14.09
N LYS A 337 -6.37 25.30 -14.19
CA LYS A 337 -5.65 25.55 -15.45
C LYS A 337 -6.06 24.60 -16.58
N ASN A 338 -6.37 23.34 -16.24
CA ASN A 338 -6.70 22.32 -17.24
C ASN A 338 -8.19 22.31 -17.62
N VAL A 339 -9.06 22.87 -16.78
CA VAL A 339 -10.49 23.08 -17.10
C VAL A 339 -10.70 24.29 -18.01
N THR A 340 -9.88 25.36 -17.83
CA THR A 340 -9.99 26.61 -18.60
C THR A 340 -9.40 26.54 -20.00
N ASN A 341 -8.68 25.47 -20.38
CA ASN A 341 -8.06 25.29 -21.69
C ASN A 341 -8.58 24.08 -22.49
N PRO A 342 -9.89 23.91 -22.69
CA PRO A 342 -10.39 22.85 -23.58
C PRO A 342 -10.25 23.21 -25.07
N THR A 343 -9.94 24.49 -25.42
CA THR A 343 -10.17 25.05 -26.74
C THR A 343 -9.08 24.76 -27.77
N LEU A 344 -7.87 24.43 -27.39
CA LEU A 344 -6.77 24.21 -28.34
C LEU A 344 -6.72 22.80 -28.96
N GLU A 345 -7.42 21.84 -28.38
CA GLU A 345 -7.36 20.43 -28.83
C GLU A 345 -8.63 19.96 -29.56
N GLN A 346 -9.76 20.62 -29.38
CA GLN A 346 -10.93 20.41 -30.24
C GLN A 346 -10.66 20.93 -31.68
N GLN A 347 -9.77 21.91 -31.80
CA GLN A 347 -9.33 22.42 -33.11
C GLN A 347 -8.33 21.51 -33.82
N ALA A 348 -7.52 20.72 -33.08
CA ALA A 348 -6.57 19.78 -33.66
C ALA A 348 -7.19 18.42 -34.05
N GLN A 349 -8.41 18.11 -33.61
CA GLN A 349 -9.16 16.92 -34.04
C GLN A 349 -10.15 17.20 -35.17
N ALA A 350 -10.34 18.46 -35.51
CA ALA A 350 -11.22 18.92 -36.62
C ALA A 350 -10.43 19.40 -37.87
N ALA A 351 -9.08 19.33 -37.82
CA ALA A 351 -8.19 19.56 -38.96
C ALA A 351 -7.44 18.25 -39.32
#